data_330f3ed9c4f098ddf0064bf78e1d223d
#
_entry.id   330f3ed9c4f098ddf0064bf78e1d223d
#
_cell.length_a   1.000
_cell.length_b   1.000
_cell.length_c   1.000
_cell.angle_alpha   90.00
_cell.angle_beta   90.00
_cell.angle_gamma   90.00
#
_symmetry.space_group_name_H-M   'P 1'
#
loop_
_entity.id
_entity.type
_entity.pdbx_description
1 polymer ?
#
loop_
_entity_poly.entity_id
_entity_poly.type
_entity_poly.pdbx_seq_one_letter_code
_entity_poly.pdbx_strand_id
1 'polypeptide(L)'
;IKKLSPNSEIKNELFPKIFSGQYGTEISALLNSKAKVVHSSLWGGDLQSFILQAKPRGFFKRTQVVFSAGDHVMPGLGNKYPEGVILGARGQYGMMAPDTALNKWWYKTYMDEYGVFPAQPPYRMVQGLMGLKMAIEKAMEKNGGKRPNKDQIANAFKGLEFEAPGGLVQMKL
;
A
#
# COMPACT_ATOMS: atom_id res chain seq x y z
N ILE A 1 -14.66 2.37 -12.96
CA ILE A 1 -14.62 3.70 -13.56
C ILE A 1 -15.94 4.01 -14.24
N LYS A 2 -16.43 3.23 -15.20
CA LYS A 2 -17.68 3.49 -15.92
C LYS A 2 -18.93 3.69 -15.04
N LYS A 3 -19.01 3.01 -13.89
CA LYS A 3 -20.13 3.20 -12.94
C LYS A 3 -20.11 4.59 -12.27
N LEU A 4 -18.93 5.13 -11.99
CA LEU A 4 -18.76 6.42 -11.29
C LEU A 4 -18.58 7.58 -12.26
N SER A 5 -18.13 7.30 -13.49
CA SER A 5 -17.89 8.28 -14.54
C SER A 5 -18.30 7.69 -15.88
N PRO A 6 -19.62 7.64 -16.18
CA PRO A 6 -20.15 6.94 -17.36
C PRO A 6 -19.68 7.56 -18.68
N ASN A 7 -19.37 8.85 -18.67
CA ASN A 7 -18.88 9.58 -19.85
C ASN A 7 -17.36 9.47 -20.07
N SER A 8 -16.64 8.73 -19.22
CA SER A 8 -15.20 8.51 -19.39
C SER A 8 -14.94 7.47 -20.46
N GLU A 9 -13.99 7.77 -21.34
CA GLU A 9 -13.48 6.84 -22.35
C GLU A 9 -12.17 6.23 -21.85
N ILE A 10 -12.08 4.90 -21.88
CA ILE A 10 -10.83 4.17 -21.65
C ILE A 10 -10.07 4.11 -22.98
N LYS A 11 -8.97 4.85 -23.07
CA LYS A 11 -8.16 4.96 -24.29
C LYS A 11 -7.26 3.75 -24.49
N ASN A 12 -6.70 3.21 -23.41
CA ASN A 12 -5.73 2.11 -23.49
C ASN A 12 -5.65 1.35 -22.17
N GLU A 13 -5.41 0.05 -22.26
CA GLU A 13 -5.11 -0.83 -21.13
C GLU A 13 -3.83 -1.59 -21.44
N LEU A 14 -2.84 -1.51 -20.55
CA LEU A 14 -1.53 -2.10 -20.75
C LEU A 14 -1.22 -3.06 -19.59
N PHE A 15 -0.70 -4.23 -19.94
CA PHE A 15 -0.36 -5.30 -19.02
C PHE A 15 1.11 -5.71 -19.19
N PRO A 16 2.06 -4.85 -18.73
CA PRO A 16 3.47 -5.19 -18.82
C PRO A 16 3.79 -6.43 -18.00
N LYS A 17 4.80 -7.18 -18.45
CA LYS A 17 5.29 -8.33 -17.69
C LYS A 17 5.88 -7.86 -16.35
N ILE A 18 5.56 -8.57 -15.28
CA ILE A 18 6.14 -8.33 -13.95
C ILE A 18 7.67 -8.51 -14.02
N PHE A 19 8.40 -7.64 -13.36
CA PHE A 19 9.86 -7.57 -13.34
C PHE A 19 10.50 -7.35 -14.71
N SER A 20 9.79 -6.70 -15.64
CA SER A 20 10.35 -6.37 -16.96
C SER A 20 11.52 -5.38 -16.86
N GLY A 21 11.48 -4.46 -15.90
CA GLY A 21 12.46 -3.40 -15.71
C GLY A 21 12.53 -2.37 -16.84
N GLN A 22 11.83 -2.59 -17.96
CA GLN A 22 11.81 -1.75 -19.15
C GLN A 22 10.38 -1.40 -19.52
N TYR A 23 10.06 -0.10 -19.56
CA TYR A 23 8.72 0.44 -19.76
C TYR A 23 8.63 1.43 -20.93
N GLY A 24 9.65 1.47 -21.78
CA GLY A 24 9.74 2.42 -22.90
C GLY A 24 8.57 2.36 -23.86
N THR A 25 8.10 1.14 -24.18
CA THR A 25 6.96 0.89 -25.05
C THR A 25 5.66 1.36 -24.42
N GLU A 26 5.42 0.99 -23.17
CA GLU A 26 4.22 1.38 -22.42
C GLU A 26 4.14 2.90 -22.24
N ILE A 27 5.26 3.54 -21.89
CA ILE A 27 5.32 5.00 -21.75
C ILE A 27 5.01 5.68 -23.09
N SER A 28 5.54 5.16 -24.21
CA SER A 28 5.25 5.69 -25.54
C SER A 28 3.78 5.54 -25.90
N ALA A 29 3.20 4.37 -25.65
CA ALA A 29 1.79 4.10 -25.91
C ALA A 29 0.88 5.03 -25.06
N LEU A 30 1.19 5.21 -23.78
CA LEU A 30 0.46 6.11 -22.89
C LEU A 30 0.55 7.57 -23.35
N LEU A 31 1.73 8.05 -23.72
CA LEU A 31 1.91 9.41 -24.25
C LEU A 31 1.14 9.63 -25.56
N ASN A 32 1.16 8.65 -26.46
CA ASN A 32 0.47 8.72 -27.74
C ASN A 32 -1.06 8.64 -27.60
N SER A 33 -1.57 7.99 -26.54
CA SER A 33 -3.00 7.90 -26.25
C SER A 33 -3.63 9.25 -25.93
N LYS A 34 -2.84 10.25 -25.53
CA LYS A 34 -3.29 11.55 -25.04
C LYS A 34 -4.30 11.47 -23.89
N ALA A 35 -4.26 10.39 -23.11
CA ALA A 35 -5.12 10.22 -21.96
C ALA A 35 -4.82 11.30 -20.92
N LYS A 36 -5.86 11.94 -20.39
CA LYS A 36 -5.74 12.97 -19.36
C LYS A 36 -5.36 12.39 -17.99
N VAL A 37 -5.79 11.17 -17.74
CA VAL A 37 -5.54 10.45 -16.48
C VAL A 37 -5.00 9.06 -16.79
N VAL A 38 -3.97 8.65 -16.09
CA VAL A 38 -3.44 7.29 -16.11
C VAL A 38 -3.49 6.71 -14.70
N HIS A 39 -4.17 5.60 -14.53
CA HIS A 39 -4.14 4.81 -13.30
C HIS A 39 -3.14 3.66 -13.46
N SER A 40 -2.25 3.50 -12.51
CA SER A 40 -1.26 2.41 -12.50
C SER A 40 -1.29 1.65 -11.19
N SER A 41 -1.26 0.32 -11.28
CA SER A 41 -1.09 -0.61 -10.16
C SER A 41 0.32 -1.20 -10.07
N LEU A 42 1.28 -0.66 -10.82
CA LEU A 42 2.69 -0.99 -10.65
C LEU A 42 3.13 -0.72 -9.21
N TRP A 43 4.04 -1.54 -8.70
CA TRP A 43 4.57 -1.41 -7.35
C TRP A 43 6.04 -1.87 -7.28
N GLY A 44 6.73 -1.60 -6.16
CA GLY A 44 8.11 -2.02 -5.95
C GLY A 44 9.06 -1.53 -7.02
N GLY A 45 9.99 -2.39 -7.42
CA GLY A 45 11.00 -2.09 -8.43
C GLY A 45 10.43 -1.75 -9.81
N ASP A 46 9.28 -2.33 -10.17
CA ASP A 46 8.60 -2.04 -11.43
C ASP A 46 8.08 -0.59 -11.46
N LEU A 47 7.45 -0.14 -10.38
CA LEU A 47 7.02 1.26 -10.25
C LEU A 47 8.21 2.22 -10.25
N GLN A 48 9.29 1.88 -9.53
CA GLN A 48 10.50 2.69 -9.51
C GLN A 48 11.10 2.83 -10.91
N SER A 49 11.24 1.72 -11.63
CA SER A 49 11.77 1.69 -13.00
C SER A 49 10.88 2.49 -13.96
N PHE A 50 9.56 2.34 -13.85
CA PHE A 50 8.61 3.13 -14.64
C PHE A 50 8.77 4.63 -14.38
N ILE A 51 8.83 5.06 -13.12
CA ILE A 51 8.98 6.48 -12.76
C ILE A 51 10.29 7.04 -13.33
N LEU A 52 11.41 6.34 -13.16
CA LEU A 52 12.73 6.79 -13.65
C LEU A 52 12.77 6.92 -15.18
N GLN A 53 12.03 6.10 -15.92
CA GLN A 53 11.96 6.15 -17.38
C GLN A 53 10.91 7.15 -17.89
N ALA A 54 9.81 7.34 -17.17
CA ALA A 54 8.71 8.23 -17.58
C ALA A 54 8.98 9.71 -17.27
N LYS A 55 9.64 10.00 -16.15
CA LYS A 55 9.88 11.39 -15.70
C LYS A 55 10.72 12.20 -16.70
N PRO A 56 11.87 11.71 -17.23
CA PRO A 56 12.65 12.45 -18.23
C PRO A 56 11.90 12.70 -19.54
N ARG A 57 10.93 11.87 -19.86
CA ARG A 57 10.08 11.98 -21.06
C ARG A 57 8.91 12.97 -20.89
N GLY A 58 8.83 13.66 -19.75
CA GLY A 58 7.80 14.64 -19.46
C GLY A 58 6.40 14.03 -19.24
N PHE A 59 6.32 12.75 -18.96
CA PHE A 59 5.05 12.03 -18.80
C PHE A 59 4.16 12.66 -17.72
N PHE A 60 4.69 12.88 -16.53
CA PHE A 60 3.96 13.44 -15.38
C PHE A 60 3.57 14.93 -15.55
N LYS A 61 4.14 15.64 -16.53
CA LYS A 61 3.74 17.00 -16.88
C LYS A 61 2.55 17.05 -17.81
N ARG A 62 2.28 15.96 -18.52
CA ARG A 62 1.25 15.88 -19.57
C ARG A 62 0.00 15.10 -19.13
N THR A 63 0.13 14.30 -18.09
CA THR A 63 -0.88 13.34 -17.68
C THR A 63 -1.00 13.34 -16.16
N GLN A 64 -2.21 13.46 -15.64
CA GLN A 64 -2.46 13.21 -14.23
C GLN A 64 -2.30 11.72 -13.95
N VAL A 65 -1.48 11.38 -12.97
CA VAL A 65 -1.22 9.98 -12.64
C VAL A 65 -1.75 9.62 -11.27
N VAL A 66 -2.38 8.44 -11.20
CA VAL A 66 -2.88 7.84 -9.96
C VAL A 66 -2.13 6.52 -9.76
N PHE A 67 -1.39 6.40 -8.68
CA PHE A 67 -0.78 5.14 -8.25
C PHE A 67 -1.62 4.49 -7.16
N SER A 68 -2.02 3.22 -7.34
CA SER A 68 -2.71 2.45 -6.30
C SER A 68 -1.85 2.23 -5.05
N ALA A 69 -0.52 2.16 -5.23
CA ALA A 69 0.46 2.03 -4.17
C ALA A 69 1.79 2.62 -4.68
N GLY A 70 2.25 3.71 -4.08
CA GLY A 70 3.44 4.39 -4.59
C GLY A 70 4.31 5.00 -3.50
N ASP A 71 3.83 5.03 -2.27
CA ASP A 71 4.50 5.60 -1.11
C ASP A 71 5.82 4.89 -0.77
N HIS A 72 5.86 3.58 -0.88
CA HIS A 72 7.00 2.75 -0.49
C HIS A 72 8.26 2.94 -1.35
N VAL A 73 8.14 3.49 -2.56
CA VAL A 73 9.30 3.82 -3.43
C VAL A 73 9.77 5.28 -3.27
N MET A 74 9.01 6.11 -2.55
CA MET A 74 9.38 7.52 -2.34
C MET A 74 10.74 7.69 -1.67
N PRO A 75 11.09 6.97 -0.57
CA PRO A 75 12.40 7.14 0.07
C PRO A 75 13.57 6.83 -0.86
N GLY A 76 13.45 5.78 -1.68
CA GLY A 76 14.50 5.39 -2.63
C GLY A 76 14.63 6.32 -3.84
N LEU A 77 13.55 7.01 -4.22
CA LEU A 77 13.55 7.94 -5.35
C LEU A 77 13.89 9.39 -4.93
N GLY A 78 13.58 9.78 -3.69
CA GLY A 78 13.79 11.13 -3.20
C GLY A 78 13.22 12.18 -4.17
N ASN A 79 14.03 13.16 -4.58
CA ASN A 79 13.65 14.22 -5.51
C ASN A 79 13.36 13.73 -6.95
N LYS A 80 13.65 12.47 -7.27
CA LYS A 80 13.25 11.86 -8.54
C LYS A 80 11.78 11.41 -8.54
N TYR A 81 11.13 11.35 -7.37
CA TYR A 81 9.70 11.06 -7.31
C TYR A 81 8.92 12.18 -8.02
N PRO A 82 7.90 11.88 -8.83
CA PRO A 82 7.15 12.91 -9.54
C PRO A 82 6.22 13.67 -8.60
N GLU A 83 6.14 14.98 -8.80
CA GLU A 83 5.16 15.85 -8.14
C GLU A 83 3.79 15.75 -8.80
N GLY A 84 2.73 16.09 -8.06
CA GLY A 84 1.36 16.15 -8.57
C GLY A 84 0.69 14.82 -8.82
N VAL A 85 1.33 13.68 -8.47
CA VAL A 85 0.68 12.37 -8.55
C VAL A 85 -0.30 12.15 -7.39
N ILE A 86 -1.36 11.40 -7.65
CA ILE A 86 -2.31 10.98 -6.62
C ILE A 86 -1.90 9.59 -6.15
N LEU A 87 -1.72 9.44 -4.84
CA LEU A 87 -1.40 8.16 -4.23
C LEU A 87 -2.63 7.54 -3.59
N GLY A 88 -2.91 6.30 -3.96
CA GLY A 88 -3.87 5.47 -3.25
C GLY A 88 -3.23 4.95 -1.96
N ALA A 89 -4.01 4.96 -0.89
CA ALA A 89 -3.65 4.35 0.38
C ALA A 89 -4.53 3.14 0.65
N ARG A 90 -3.92 2.05 1.09
CA ARG A 90 -4.65 0.84 1.51
C ARG A 90 -4.95 0.88 3.02
N GLY A 91 -5.43 2.01 3.51
CA GLY A 91 -5.73 2.29 4.91
C GLY A 91 -4.76 3.27 5.55
N GLN A 92 -4.95 3.53 6.83
CA GLN A 92 -4.20 4.53 7.58
C GLN A 92 -2.77 4.05 7.90
N TYR A 93 -1.79 4.90 7.67
CA TYR A 93 -0.38 4.69 8.00
C TYR A 93 0.37 6.04 8.01
N GLY A 94 1.53 6.10 8.64
CA GLY A 94 2.33 7.32 8.71
C GLY A 94 1.55 8.49 9.28
N MET A 95 1.55 9.63 8.58
CA MET A 95 0.83 10.84 8.99
C MET A 95 -0.71 10.71 8.92
N MET A 96 -1.22 9.73 8.19
CA MET A 96 -2.66 9.43 8.13
C MET A 96 -3.11 8.44 9.21
N ALA A 97 -2.19 7.85 9.95
CA ALA A 97 -2.51 7.00 11.09
C ALA A 97 -2.93 7.88 12.30
N PRO A 98 -3.80 7.36 13.19
CA PRO A 98 -4.26 8.12 14.34
C PRO A 98 -3.11 8.48 15.28
N ASP A 99 -3.21 9.63 15.94
CA ASP A 99 -2.20 10.14 16.88
C ASP A 99 -2.29 9.43 18.25
N THR A 100 -2.01 8.12 18.24
CA THR A 100 -2.00 7.27 19.44
C THR A 100 -0.58 7.03 19.95
N ALA A 101 -0.46 6.68 21.23
CA ALA A 101 0.82 6.28 21.82
C ALA A 101 1.42 5.07 21.08
N LEU A 102 0.58 4.12 20.65
CA LEU A 102 1.00 2.94 19.90
C LEU A 102 1.57 3.30 18.53
N ASN A 103 0.92 4.24 17.80
CA ASN A 103 1.45 4.71 16.52
C ASN A 103 2.77 5.47 16.70
N LYS A 104 2.87 6.35 17.69
CA LYS A 104 4.11 7.09 17.99
C LYS A 104 5.26 6.14 18.32
N TRP A 105 5.01 5.15 19.17
CA TRP A 105 5.98 4.11 19.50
C TRP A 105 6.43 3.34 18.24
N TRP A 106 5.49 2.87 17.43
CA TRP A 106 5.78 2.11 16.22
C TRP A 106 6.59 2.93 15.22
N TYR A 107 6.14 4.17 14.94
CA TYR A 107 6.80 5.06 14.01
C TYR A 107 8.25 5.35 14.44
N LYS A 108 8.43 5.70 15.72
CA LYS A 108 9.76 5.98 16.29
C LYS A 108 10.66 4.75 16.22
N THR A 109 10.19 3.60 16.66
CA THR A 109 10.96 2.34 16.66
C THR A 109 11.40 1.99 15.24
N TYR A 110 10.52 2.13 14.27
CA TYR A 110 10.85 1.85 12.87
C TYR A 110 11.87 2.85 12.31
N MET A 111 11.72 4.13 12.60
CA MET A 111 12.67 5.17 12.19
C MET A 111 14.04 4.96 12.82
N ASP A 112 14.10 4.61 14.10
CA ASP A 112 15.37 4.38 14.81
C ASP A 112 16.12 3.17 14.22
N GLU A 113 15.40 2.12 13.81
CA GLU A 113 15.98 0.88 13.26
C GLU A 113 16.41 1.01 11.80
N TYR A 114 15.59 1.64 10.96
CA TYR A 114 15.76 1.62 9.50
C TYR A 114 16.14 2.96 8.88
N GLY A 115 16.07 4.06 9.61
CA GLY A 115 16.38 5.41 9.12
C GLY A 115 15.40 5.96 8.07
N VAL A 116 14.28 5.28 7.84
CA VAL A 116 13.23 5.67 6.89
C VAL A 116 11.85 5.53 7.51
N PHE A 117 10.88 6.32 7.05
CA PHE A 117 9.51 6.22 7.57
C PHE A 117 8.84 4.89 7.19
N PRO A 118 8.03 4.31 8.09
CA PRO A 118 7.28 3.11 7.80
C PRO A 118 6.17 3.40 6.79
N ALA A 119 6.30 2.86 5.58
CA ALA A 119 5.27 2.89 4.55
C ALA A 119 4.12 1.93 4.90
N GLN A 120 3.10 1.85 4.03
CA GLN A 120 1.92 1.02 4.27
C GLN A 120 2.21 -0.47 4.56
N PRO A 121 3.13 -1.19 3.86
CA PRO A 121 3.34 -2.61 4.12
C PRO A 121 3.81 -2.93 5.55
N PRO A 122 4.80 -2.24 6.17
CA PRO A 122 5.17 -2.42 7.56
C PRO A 122 3.98 -2.25 8.54
N TYR A 123 3.11 -1.26 8.32
CA TYR A 123 1.91 -1.09 9.14
C TYR A 123 0.97 -2.30 9.07
N ARG A 124 0.81 -2.89 7.87
CA ARG A 124 -0.03 -4.09 7.70
C ARG A 124 0.59 -5.33 8.33
N MET A 125 1.91 -5.44 8.26
CA MET A 125 2.62 -6.55 8.89
C MET A 125 2.46 -6.52 10.42
N VAL A 126 2.74 -5.39 11.06
CA VAL A 126 2.60 -5.27 12.52
C VAL A 126 1.14 -5.45 12.95
N GLN A 127 0.17 -4.91 12.20
CA GLN A 127 -1.25 -5.15 12.43
C GLN A 127 -1.59 -6.64 12.38
N GLY A 128 -1.10 -7.36 11.37
CA GLY A 128 -1.32 -8.81 11.23
C GLY A 128 -0.71 -9.60 12.39
N LEU A 129 0.52 -9.27 12.81
CA LEU A 129 1.19 -9.93 13.94
C LEU A 129 0.47 -9.66 15.27
N MET A 130 0.01 -8.43 15.51
CA MET A 130 -0.76 -8.11 16.73
C MET A 130 -2.09 -8.85 16.76
N GLY A 131 -2.81 -8.89 15.63
CA GLY A 131 -4.05 -9.65 15.53
C GLY A 131 -3.85 -11.14 15.73
N LEU A 132 -2.77 -11.71 15.15
CA LEU A 132 -2.43 -13.11 15.36
C LEU A 132 -2.12 -13.43 16.84
N LYS A 133 -1.32 -12.58 17.48
CA LYS A 133 -1.02 -12.70 18.92
C LYS A 133 -2.31 -12.75 19.74
N MET A 134 -3.20 -11.78 19.55
CA MET A 134 -4.45 -11.70 20.30
C MET A 134 -5.40 -12.87 19.99
N ALA A 135 -5.45 -13.32 18.75
CA ALA A 135 -6.25 -14.49 18.39
C ALA A 135 -5.72 -15.77 19.06
N ILE A 136 -4.40 -15.95 19.15
CA ILE A 136 -3.78 -17.07 19.87
C ILE A 136 -4.11 -16.99 21.36
N GLU A 137 -3.93 -15.83 22.00
CA GLU A 137 -4.22 -15.63 23.43
C GLU A 137 -5.69 -15.92 23.74
N LYS A 138 -6.63 -15.37 22.97
CA LYS A 138 -8.06 -15.64 23.07
C LYS A 138 -8.40 -17.13 22.87
N ALA A 139 -7.72 -17.80 21.95
CA ALA A 139 -7.90 -19.22 21.71
C ALA A 139 -7.32 -20.07 22.86
N MET A 140 -6.17 -19.67 23.43
CA MET A 140 -5.57 -20.32 24.60
C MET A 140 -6.47 -20.24 25.85
N GLU A 141 -7.02 -19.04 26.12
CA GLU A 141 -7.98 -18.86 27.22
C GLU A 141 -9.15 -19.85 27.12
N LYS A 142 -9.75 -19.95 25.93
CA LYS A 142 -10.84 -20.89 25.66
C LYS A 142 -10.43 -22.36 25.72
N ASN A 143 -9.15 -22.65 25.55
CA ASN A 143 -8.59 -24.02 25.55
C ASN A 143 -7.90 -24.39 26.88
N GLY A 144 -8.24 -23.70 27.97
CA GLY A 144 -7.67 -23.97 29.30
C GLY A 144 -6.17 -23.75 29.40
N GLY A 145 -5.64 -22.75 28.70
CA GLY A 145 -4.21 -22.39 28.67
C GLY A 145 -3.35 -23.27 27.75
N LYS A 146 -3.92 -24.28 27.09
CA LYS A 146 -3.19 -25.17 26.18
C LYS A 146 -3.01 -24.53 24.82
N ARG A 147 -1.94 -24.91 24.11
CA ARG A 147 -1.65 -24.45 22.74
C ARG A 147 -2.83 -24.74 21.81
N PRO A 148 -3.40 -23.73 21.15
CA PRO A 148 -4.52 -23.92 20.25
C PRO A 148 -4.06 -24.51 18.91
N ASN A 149 -4.96 -25.23 18.25
CA ASN A 149 -4.77 -25.64 16.87
C ASN A 149 -5.15 -24.51 15.89
N LYS A 150 -4.90 -24.72 14.59
CA LYS A 150 -5.15 -23.71 13.54
C LYS A 150 -6.63 -23.27 13.47
N ASP A 151 -7.56 -24.21 13.67
CA ASP A 151 -8.99 -23.92 13.55
C ASP A 151 -9.49 -23.11 14.76
N GLN A 152 -8.97 -23.40 15.95
CA GLN A 152 -9.22 -22.60 17.15
C GLN A 152 -8.70 -21.17 16.99
N ILE A 153 -7.50 -20.99 16.44
CA ILE A 153 -6.95 -19.67 16.16
C ILE A 153 -7.79 -18.95 15.09
N ALA A 154 -8.13 -19.61 13.98
CA ALA A 154 -8.97 -19.04 12.93
C ALA A 154 -10.35 -18.58 13.45
N ASN A 155 -10.97 -19.42 14.32
CA ASN A 155 -12.24 -19.04 14.94
C ASN A 155 -12.10 -17.88 15.93
N ALA A 156 -10.95 -17.73 16.59
CA ALA A 156 -10.71 -16.64 17.52
C ALA A 156 -10.60 -15.27 16.82
N PHE A 157 -10.28 -15.23 15.53
CA PHE A 157 -10.30 -14.01 14.73
C PHE A 157 -11.71 -13.46 14.49
N LYS A 158 -12.73 -14.31 14.51
CA LYS A 158 -14.11 -13.87 14.28
C LYS A 158 -14.55 -12.88 15.35
N GLY A 159 -14.95 -11.68 14.91
CA GLY A 159 -15.34 -10.60 15.81
C GLY A 159 -14.23 -10.08 16.72
N LEU A 160 -12.96 -10.35 16.41
CA LEU A 160 -11.83 -9.80 17.16
C LEU A 160 -11.74 -8.28 16.89
N GLU A 161 -11.57 -7.52 17.95
CA GLU A 161 -11.33 -6.08 17.88
C GLU A 161 -10.05 -5.76 18.64
N PHE A 162 -9.17 -4.94 18.05
CA PHE A 162 -7.91 -4.55 18.68
C PHE A 162 -7.33 -3.28 18.10
N GLU A 163 -6.54 -2.59 18.91
CA GLU A 163 -5.74 -1.45 18.48
C GLU A 163 -4.47 -1.90 17.75
N ALA A 164 -4.17 -1.25 16.64
CA ALA A 164 -2.91 -1.38 15.91
C ALA A 164 -2.34 0.03 15.63
N PRO A 165 -1.07 0.16 15.23
CA PRO A 165 -0.49 1.46 14.90
C PRO A 165 -1.28 2.24 13.84
N GLY A 166 -1.94 1.56 12.92
CA GLY A 166 -2.82 2.16 11.91
C GLY A 166 -4.25 2.46 12.39
N GLY A 167 -4.56 2.22 13.67
CA GLY A 167 -5.88 2.44 14.26
C GLY A 167 -6.60 1.16 14.67
N LEU A 168 -7.86 1.33 15.07
CA LEU A 168 -8.73 0.24 15.49
C LEU A 168 -8.99 -0.73 14.34
N VAL A 169 -8.82 -2.01 14.62
CA VAL A 169 -9.09 -3.11 13.69
C VAL A 169 -10.28 -3.91 14.19
N GLN A 170 -11.27 -4.10 13.33
CA GLN A 170 -12.45 -4.91 13.61
C GLN A 170 -12.55 -6.02 12.57
N MET A 171 -12.46 -7.26 13.03
CA MET A 171 -12.62 -8.44 12.18
C MET A 171 -14.10 -8.77 12.04
N LYS A 172 -14.54 -9.02 10.81
CA LYS A 172 -15.92 -9.44 10.56
C LYS A 172 -16.17 -10.84 11.13
N LEU A 173 -17.44 -11.12 11.47
CA LEU A 173 -17.92 -12.44 11.88
C LEU A 173 -17.88 -13.44 10.71
#